data_a58a988d7401dd122e3e576664d97f5c
#
_entry.id   a58a988d7401dd122e3e576664d97f5c
#
_cell.length_a   1.000
_cell.length_b   1.000
_cell.length_c   1.000
_cell.angle_alpha   90.00
_cell.angle_beta   90.00
_cell.angle_gamma   90.00
#
_symmetry.space_group_name_H-M   'P 1'
#
loop_
_entity.id
_entity.type
_entity.pdbx_description
1 polymer ?
#
loop_
_entity_poly.entity_id
_entity_poly.type
_entity_poly.pdbx_seq_one_letter_code
_entity_poly.pdbx_strand_id
1 'polypeptide(L)'
;MKILALELSTARGSLAWLDEDAAGFSRDWPSGRKNSSAFFENLADVTRRFGPPDTIIVGLGPGSYAGTRIAISAAIGLQVSSGARLIGFPSICAMESNAKEYFVIGDARRKSFFFARIRANNMVEDPTLFSESELRSKLDTVEIATPVFTSDPLLQFERAVVRFPAALVLARLARESQRSFSLPLLEPIYLREPHITMPK
;
A
#
# COMPACT_ATOMS: atom_id res chain seq x y z
N MET A 1 1.73 17.33 14.88
CA MET A 1 2.19 16.95 13.51
C MET A 1 1.01 16.38 12.74
N LYS A 2 0.63 17.05 11.65
CA LYS A 2 -0.50 16.69 10.78
C LYS A 2 -0.03 15.78 9.66
N ILE A 3 -0.59 14.59 9.56
CA ILE A 3 -0.18 13.56 8.59
C ILE A 3 -1.37 13.24 7.68
N LEU A 4 -1.15 13.36 6.36
CA LEU A 4 -2.03 12.84 5.34
C LEU A 4 -1.43 11.54 4.78
N ALA A 5 -2.20 10.46 4.78
CA ALA A 5 -1.80 9.18 4.20
C ALA A 5 -2.67 8.80 3.01
N LEU A 6 -2.05 8.28 1.96
CA LEU A 6 -2.71 7.88 0.71
C LEU A 6 -2.34 6.43 0.37
N GLU A 7 -3.35 5.59 0.14
CA GLU A 7 -3.17 4.19 -0.24
C GLU A 7 -4.11 3.81 -1.39
N LEU A 8 -3.53 3.47 -2.54
CA LEU A 8 -4.26 3.10 -3.76
C LEU A 8 -3.67 1.87 -4.47
N SER A 9 -2.86 1.09 -3.79
CA SER A 9 -2.18 -0.06 -4.42
C SER A 9 -3.08 -1.26 -4.69
N THR A 10 -4.33 -1.25 -4.21
CA THR A 10 -5.24 -2.40 -4.30
C THR A 10 -6.62 -2.02 -4.84
N ALA A 11 -7.53 -3.00 -4.91
CA ALA A 11 -8.94 -2.79 -5.25
C ALA A 11 -9.72 -1.99 -4.19
N ARG A 12 -9.13 -1.73 -3.01
CA ARG A 12 -9.65 -0.82 -2.00
C ARG A 12 -8.70 0.36 -1.86
N GLY A 13 -9.18 1.55 -2.23
CA GLY A 13 -8.47 2.79 -1.96
C GLY A 13 -8.77 3.29 -0.56
N SER A 14 -7.82 3.93 0.09
CA SER A 14 -8.04 4.60 1.36
C SER A 14 -7.20 5.86 1.50
N LEU A 15 -7.68 6.79 2.33
CA LEU A 15 -6.93 7.92 2.82
C LEU A 15 -7.15 8.10 4.32
N ALA A 16 -6.18 8.70 4.99
CA ALA A 16 -6.30 9.01 6.41
C ALA A 16 -5.66 10.35 6.74
N TRP A 17 -6.25 11.02 7.70
CA TRP A 17 -5.68 12.19 8.35
C TRP A 17 -5.44 11.90 9.82
N LEU A 18 -4.24 12.19 10.29
CA LEU A 18 -3.86 11.98 11.67
C LEU A 18 -3.28 13.28 12.23
N ASP A 19 -3.84 13.77 13.33
CA ASP A 19 -3.35 14.91 14.09
C ASP A 19 -3.06 14.50 15.54
N GLU A 20 -2.27 15.29 16.26
CA GLU A 20 -1.91 14.99 17.65
C GLU A 20 -3.13 15.05 18.58
N ASP A 21 -4.03 16.00 18.34
CA ASP A 21 -5.13 16.35 19.21
C ASP A 21 -6.48 15.69 18.83
N ALA A 22 -6.53 14.92 17.74
CA ALA A 22 -7.79 14.35 17.24
C ALA A 22 -7.71 12.83 17.04
N ALA A 23 -8.83 12.16 17.31
CA ALA A 23 -9.05 10.82 16.79
C ALA A 23 -8.84 10.83 15.27
N GLY A 24 -7.99 9.96 14.76
CA GLY A 24 -7.63 9.94 13.34
C GLY A 24 -8.89 9.80 12.46
N PHE A 25 -8.94 10.56 11.39
CA PHE A 25 -9.96 10.39 10.35
C PHE A 25 -9.46 9.41 9.30
N SER A 26 -10.29 8.49 8.87
CA SER A 26 -10.00 7.63 7.72
C SER A 26 -11.25 7.40 6.88
N ARG A 27 -11.03 7.19 5.59
CA ARG A 27 -12.07 6.82 4.64
C ARG A 27 -11.50 5.82 3.65
N ASP A 28 -12.27 4.81 3.33
CA ASP A 28 -11.96 3.83 2.30
C ASP A 28 -13.11 3.71 1.29
N TRP A 29 -12.80 3.23 0.09
CA TRP A 29 -13.76 3.06 -1.01
C TRP A 29 -13.28 1.95 -1.95
N PRO A 30 -14.21 1.32 -2.71
CA PRO A 30 -13.83 0.43 -3.79
C PRO A 30 -13.05 1.18 -4.85
N SER A 31 -11.83 0.74 -5.14
CA SER A 31 -10.95 1.35 -6.16
C SER A 31 -10.97 0.50 -7.42
N GLY A 32 -11.84 0.85 -8.37
CA GLY A 32 -11.92 0.18 -9.66
C GLY A 32 -11.00 0.83 -10.70
N ARG A 33 -10.58 0.05 -11.72
CA ARG A 33 -9.68 0.49 -12.79
C ARG A 33 -10.12 1.75 -13.56
N LYS A 34 -11.39 2.13 -13.48
CA LYS A 34 -11.97 3.24 -14.25
C LYS A 34 -12.42 4.42 -13.39
N ASN A 35 -12.26 4.37 -12.07
CA ASN A 35 -12.86 5.38 -11.19
C ASN A 35 -11.83 5.95 -10.22
N SER A 36 -11.04 6.92 -10.70
CA SER A 36 -10.18 7.75 -9.82
C SER A 36 -10.94 8.94 -9.22
N SER A 37 -12.20 9.21 -9.62
CA SER A 37 -12.96 10.36 -9.11
C SER A 37 -13.15 10.28 -7.60
N ALA A 38 -13.53 9.12 -7.08
CA ALA A 38 -13.71 8.92 -5.65
C ALA A 38 -12.44 9.26 -4.83
N PHE A 39 -11.26 8.97 -5.36
CA PHE A 39 -10.01 9.37 -4.73
C PHE A 39 -9.87 10.89 -4.65
N PHE A 40 -10.04 11.59 -5.78
CA PHE A 40 -9.88 13.06 -5.82
C PHE A 40 -10.97 13.79 -5.05
N GLU A 41 -12.20 13.28 -5.05
CA GLU A 41 -13.30 13.82 -4.22
C GLU A 41 -12.96 13.70 -2.73
N ASN A 42 -12.53 12.53 -2.28
CA ASN A 42 -12.14 12.31 -0.90
C ASN A 42 -10.92 13.14 -0.51
N LEU A 43 -9.93 13.27 -1.40
CA LEU A 43 -8.75 14.08 -1.17
C LEU A 43 -9.10 15.57 -1.04
N ALA A 44 -9.96 16.09 -1.92
CA ALA A 44 -10.44 17.46 -1.86
C ALA A 44 -11.23 17.75 -0.58
N ASP A 45 -12.07 16.80 -0.15
CA ASP A 45 -12.82 16.93 1.10
C ASP A 45 -11.89 17.01 2.31
N VAL A 46 -10.89 16.13 2.38
CA VAL A 46 -9.95 16.06 3.51
C VAL A 46 -9.09 17.31 3.56
N THR A 47 -8.54 17.75 2.43
CA THR A 47 -7.69 18.96 2.37
C THR A 47 -8.48 20.22 2.71
N ARG A 48 -9.75 20.31 2.29
CA ARG A 48 -10.65 21.40 2.66
C ARG A 48 -10.98 21.41 4.16
N ARG A 49 -11.20 20.23 4.73
CA ARG A 49 -11.62 20.08 6.14
C ARG A 49 -10.48 20.32 7.13
N PHE A 50 -9.28 19.83 6.83
CA PHE A 50 -8.18 19.80 7.78
C PHE A 50 -7.03 20.75 7.42
N GLY A 51 -7.04 21.32 6.22
CA GLY A 51 -5.98 22.22 5.73
C GLY A 51 -4.73 21.48 5.26
N PRO A 52 -3.58 22.18 5.19
CA PRO A 52 -2.33 21.59 4.73
C PRO A 52 -1.73 20.62 5.77
N PRO A 53 -1.20 19.46 5.33
CA PRO A 53 -0.46 18.55 6.20
C PRO A 53 0.99 19.01 6.42
N ASP A 54 1.62 18.55 7.51
CA ASP A 54 3.05 18.66 7.72
C ASP A 54 3.83 17.53 7.02
N THR A 55 3.19 16.35 6.92
CA THR A 55 3.75 15.16 6.29
C THR A 55 2.70 14.47 5.42
N ILE A 56 3.12 14.04 4.23
CA ILE A 56 2.34 13.19 3.33
C ILE A 56 3.05 11.85 3.23
N ILE A 57 2.36 10.75 3.52
CA ILE A 57 2.86 9.38 3.33
C ILE A 57 2.04 8.66 2.26
N VAL A 58 2.73 7.98 1.34
CA VAL A 58 2.11 7.25 0.23
C VAL A 58 2.49 5.79 0.26
N GLY A 59 1.50 4.92 0.07
CA GLY A 59 1.73 3.50 -0.19
C GLY A 59 2.34 3.28 -1.57
N LEU A 60 3.48 2.59 -1.61
CA LEU A 60 4.25 2.36 -2.84
C LEU A 60 3.93 1.03 -3.54
N GLY A 61 3.00 0.24 -3.03
CA GLY A 61 2.72 -1.10 -3.51
C GLY A 61 3.55 -2.18 -2.79
N PRO A 62 3.80 -3.34 -3.41
CA PRO A 62 3.38 -3.72 -4.76
C PRO A 62 1.86 -3.86 -4.91
N GLY A 63 1.36 -3.67 -6.14
CA GLY A 63 -0.07 -3.79 -6.43
C GLY A 63 -0.50 -3.09 -7.72
N SER A 64 -1.57 -2.29 -7.66
CA SER A 64 -2.13 -1.58 -8.81
C SER A 64 -1.16 -0.54 -9.37
N TYR A 65 -0.63 -0.81 -10.56
CA TYR A 65 0.27 0.10 -11.28
C TYR A 65 -0.30 1.52 -11.42
N ALA A 66 -1.55 1.63 -11.87
CA ALA A 66 -2.19 2.92 -12.07
C ALA A 66 -2.50 3.61 -10.73
N GLY A 67 -3.06 2.88 -9.76
CA GLY A 67 -3.44 3.41 -8.46
C GLY A 67 -2.26 4.02 -7.71
N THR A 68 -1.16 3.27 -7.60
CA THR A 68 0.04 3.75 -6.91
C THR A 68 0.61 5.02 -7.56
N ARG A 69 0.65 5.08 -8.89
CA ARG A 69 1.12 6.28 -9.60
C ARG A 69 0.21 7.49 -9.42
N ILE A 70 -1.11 7.28 -9.41
CA ILE A 70 -2.09 8.35 -9.12
C ILE A 70 -1.84 8.91 -7.72
N ALA A 71 -1.67 8.04 -6.71
CA ALA A 71 -1.41 8.46 -5.33
C ALA A 71 -0.09 9.25 -5.22
N ILE A 72 1.00 8.76 -5.82
CA ILE A 72 2.30 9.46 -5.83
C ILE A 72 2.18 10.81 -6.53
N SER A 73 1.54 10.89 -7.71
CA SER A 73 1.40 12.14 -8.45
C SER A 73 0.57 13.17 -7.69
N ALA A 74 -0.53 12.76 -7.05
CA ALA A 74 -1.33 13.63 -6.22
C ALA A 74 -0.55 14.13 -4.99
N ALA A 75 0.22 13.25 -4.35
CA ALA A 75 1.06 13.60 -3.21
C ALA A 75 2.16 14.61 -3.57
N ILE A 76 2.79 14.45 -4.74
CA ILE A 76 3.77 15.44 -5.26
C ILE A 76 3.10 16.79 -5.47
N GLY A 77 1.90 16.84 -6.10
CA GLY A 77 1.15 18.07 -6.29
C GLY A 77 0.82 18.77 -4.97
N LEU A 78 0.38 18.02 -3.97
CA LEU A 78 0.13 18.54 -2.62
C LEU A 78 1.40 19.00 -1.92
N GLN A 79 2.50 18.27 -2.05
CA GLN A 79 3.80 18.68 -1.51
C GLN A 79 4.23 20.04 -2.05
N VAL A 80 4.13 20.25 -3.37
CA VAL A 80 4.50 21.53 -4.01
C VAL A 80 3.68 22.68 -3.46
N SER A 81 2.38 22.47 -3.20
CA SER A 81 1.48 23.52 -2.71
C SER A 81 1.56 23.76 -1.20
N SER A 82 1.88 22.74 -0.40
CA SER A 82 1.85 22.84 1.07
C SER A 82 3.24 22.96 1.70
N GLY A 83 4.31 22.59 0.99
CA GLY A 83 5.65 22.45 1.57
C GLY A 83 5.81 21.24 2.51
N ALA A 84 4.83 20.33 2.54
CA ALA A 84 4.84 19.16 3.40
C ALA A 84 6.04 18.23 3.13
N ARG A 85 6.51 17.53 4.14
CA ARG A 85 7.45 16.43 3.96
C ARG A 85 6.76 15.28 3.24
N LEU A 86 7.29 14.84 2.10
CA LEU A 86 6.78 13.68 1.35
C LEU A 86 7.62 12.45 1.64
N ILE A 87 6.95 11.33 1.99
CA ILE A 87 7.59 10.04 2.25
C ILE A 87 6.76 8.92 1.62
N GLY A 88 7.42 7.81 1.30
CA GLY A 88 6.79 6.61 0.78
C GLY A 88 7.06 5.39 1.66
N PHE A 89 6.15 4.42 1.63
CA PHE A 89 6.30 3.17 2.37
C PHE A 89 5.68 2.00 1.62
N PRO A 90 6.24 0.77 1.70
CA PRO A 90 5.64 -0.39 1.05
C PRO A 90 4.23 -0.65 1.57
N SER A 91 3.24 -0.69 0.68
CA SER A 91 1.83 -0.88 1.05
C SER A 91 1.59 -2.19 1.80
N ILE A 92 2.27 -3.26 1.39
CA ILE A 92 2.16 -4.58 2.03
C ILE A 92 2.66 -4.61 3.49
N CYS A 93 3.43 -3.62 3.91
CA CYS A 93 3.84 -3.44 5.30
C CYS A 93 2.78 -2.74 6.16
N ALA A 94 1.73 -2.21 5.54
CA ALA A 94 0.64 -1.48 6.20
C ALA A 94 -0.70 -2.21 6.13
N MET A 95 -0.68 -3.56 6.12
CA MET A 95 -1.89 -4.38 6.11
C MET A 95 -2.72 -4.14 7.38
N GLU A 96 -4.04 -4.11 7.21
CA GLU A 96 -5.01 -3.96 8.30
C GLU A 96 -5.08 -5.22 9.15
N SER A 97 -4.15 -5.32 10.11
CA SER A 97 -3.99 -6.49 10.97
C SER A 97 -3.30 -6.13 12.27
N ASN A 98 -3.59 -6.89 13.34
CA ASN A 98 -2.88 -6.85 14.62
C ASN A 98 -1.74 -7.89 14.68
N ALA A 99 -1.53 -8.68 13.64
CA ALA A 99 -0.46 -9.67 13.58
C ALA A 99 0.90 -8.97 13.54
N LYS A 100 1.81 -9.35 14.44
CA LYS A 100 3.18 -8.81 14.47
C LYS A 100 4.02 -9.34 13.31
N GLU A 101 3.66 -10.50 12.79
CA GLU A 101 4.30 -11.15 11.65
C GLU A 101 3.24 -11.77 10.74
N TYR A 102 3.42 -11.64 9.44
CA TYR A 102 2.54 -12.21 8.43
C TYR A 102 3.25 -12.35 7.08
N PHE A 103 2.70 -13.19 6.24
CA PHE A 103 3.10 -13.30 4.84
C PHE A 103 2.09 -12.57 3.96
N VAL A 104 2.56 -12.02 2.86
CA VAL A 104 1.69 -11.43 1.84
C VAL A 104 1.93 -12.13 0.53
N ILE A 105 0.84 -12.55 -0.11
CA ILE A 105 0.84 -13.08 -1.46
C ILE A 105 -0.08 -12.25 -2.34
N GLY A 106 0.18 -12.20 -3.64
CA GLY A 106 -0.69 -11.50 -4.58
C GLY A 106 -0.42 -11.90 -6.02
N ASP A 107 -1.36 -11.55 -6.91
CA ASP A 107 -1.25 -11.82 -8.34
C ASP A 107 -0.22 -10.89 -8.99
N ALA A 108 0.90 -11.45 -9.42
CA ALA A 108 1.95 -10.75 -10.17
C ALA A 108 1.75 -10.82 -11.70
N ARG A 109 0.55 -11.25 -12.15
CA ARG A 109 0.16 -11.45 -13.55
C ARG A 109 0.94 -12.59 -14.23
N ARG A 110 0.50 -12.97 -15.43
CA ARG A 110 1.14 -14.01 -16.25
C ARG A 110 1.32 -15.34 -15.51
N LYS A 111 0.31 -15.76 -14.76
CA LYS A 111 0.31 -16.99 -13.94
C LYS A 111 1.45 -17.05 -12.92
N SER A 112 1.88 -15.89 -12.42
CA SER A 112 2.86 -15.79 -11.35
C SER A 112 2.26 -15.04 -10.17
N PHE A 113 2.77 -15.35 -8.99
CA PHE A 113 2.37 -14.79 -7.73
C PHE A 113 3.60 -14.26 -7.00
N PHE A 114 3.45 -13.22 -6.22
CA PHE A 114 4.52 -12.81 -5.32
C PHE A 114 4.29 -13.35 -3.91
N PHE A 115 5.37 -13.49 -3.19
CA PHE A 115 5.41 -13.81 -1.76
C PHE A 115 6.36 -12.84 -1.07
N ALA A 116 5.96 -12.30 0.06
CA ALA A 116 6.78 -11.45 0.92
C ALA A 116 6.53 -11.80 2.40
N ARG A 117 7.53 -11.53 3.25
CA ARG A 117 7.42 -11.72 4.71
C ARG A 117 7.55 -10.37 5.40
N ILE A 118 6.59 -10.08 6.27
CA ILE A 118 6.51 -8.82 7.01
C ILE A 118 6.58 -9.12 8.50
N ARG A 119 7.42 -8.37 9.22
CA ARG A 119 7.51 -8.44 10.69
C ARG A 119 7.59 -7.04 11.27
N ALA A 120 6.73 -6.73 12.26
CA ALA A 120 6.61 -5.41 12.87
C ALA A 120 6.51 -4.27 11.83
N ASN A 121 5.67 -4.49 10.81
CA ASN A 121 5.49 -3.59 9.66
C ASN A 121 6.78 -3.29 8.86
N ASN A 122 7.80 -4.12 8.95
CA ASN A 122 8.97 -4.07 8.08
C ASN A 122 9.01 -5.28 7.16
N MET A 123 9.45 -5.06 5.94
CA MET A 123 9.70 -6.12 4.98
C MET A 123 11.00 -6.83 5.36
N VAL A 124 10.91 -8.12 5.72
CA VAL A 124 12.07 -8.95 6.11
C VAL A 124 12.42 -9.97 5.05
N GLU A 125 11.52 -10.22 4.10
CA GLU A 125 11.77 -10.95 2.87
C GLU A 125 11.07 -10.17 1.74
N ASP A 126 11.86 -9.70 0.78
CA ASP A 126 11.38 -8.90 -0.35
C ASP A 126 10.44 -9.72 -1.25
N PRO A 127 9.50 -9.06 -1.96
CA PRO A 127 8.58 -9.74 -2.86
C PRO A 127 9.33 -10.55 -3.91
N THR A 128 9.21 -11.86 -3.85
CA THR A 128 9.80 -12.81 -4.80
C THR A 128 8.70 -13.49 -5.60
N LEU A 129 8.96 -13.75 -6.88
CA LEU A 129 7.98 -14.31 -7.81
C LEU A 129 8.04 -15.84 -7.84
N PHE A 130 6.86 -16.46 -7.86
CA PHE A 130 6.65 -17.90 -7.90
C PHE A 130 5.59 -18.25 -8.95
N SER A 131 5.69 -19.44 -9.52
CA SER A 131 4.56 -20.11 -10.15
C SER A 131 3.54 -20.55 -9.08
N GLU A 132 2.36 -20.99 -9.48
CA GLU A 132 1.35 -21.47 -8.52
C GLU A 132 1.86 -22.69 -7.73
N SER A 133 2.49 -23.65 -8.39
CA SER A 133 3.01 -24.87 -7.73
C SER A 133 4.14 -24.55 -6.74
N GLU A 134 5.06 -23.67 -7.14
CA GLU A 134 6.16 -23.24 -6.25
C GLU A 134 5.63 -22.48 -5.04
N LEU A 135 4.64 -21.58 -5.22
CA LEU A 135 4.05 -20.87 -4.11
C LEU A 135 3.29 -21.80 -3.14
N ARG A 136 2.58 -22.81 -3.66
CA ARG A 136 1.95 -23.84 -2.80
C ARG A 136 3.01 -24.54 -1.96
N SER A 137 4.08 -25.02 -2.58
CA SER A 137 5.19 -25.64 -1.84
C SER A 137 5.84 -24.71 -0.82
N LYS A 138 6.02 -23.42 -1.15
CA LYS A 138 6.52 -22.42 -0.21
C LYS A 138 5.56 -22.24 0.98
N LEU A 139 4.25 -22.15 0.74
CA LEU A 139 3.24 -22.01 1.78
C LEU A 139 3.15 -23.24 2.71
N ASP A 140 3.50 -24.42 2.23
CA ASP A 140 3.56 -25.64 3.05
C ASP A 140 4.76 -25.63 4.01
N THR A 141 5.81 -24.87 3.69
CA THR A 141 7.01 -24.74 4.54
C THR A 141 6.89 -23.68 5.63
N VAL A 142 5.92 -22.76 5.53
CA VAL A 142 5.76 -21.69 6.51
C VAL A 142 4.85 -22.11 7.66
N GLU A 143 5.13 -21.57 8.84
CA GLU A 143 4.39 -21.89 10.06
C GLU A 143 2.89 -21.65 9.90
N ILE A 144 2.07 -22.64 10.28
CA ILE A 144 0.61 -22.61 10.11
C ILE A 144 -0.02 -21.46 10.93
N ALA A 145 0.53 -21.15 12.09
CA ALA A 145 0.03 -20.09 12.96
C ALA A 145 0.27 -18.67 12.40
N THR A 146 1.22 -18.50 11.48
CA THR A 146 1.50 -17.20 10.88
C THR A 146 0.50 -16.90 9.76
N PRO A 147 -0.25 -15.78 9.83
CA PRO A 147 -1.25 -15.43 8.83
C PRO A 147 -0.64 -15.22 7.44
N VAL A 148 -1.38 -15.60 6.41
CA VAL A 148 -1.09 -15.29 5.01
C VAL A 148 -2.17 -14.34 4.50
N PHE A 149 -1.79 -13.14 4.10
CA PHE A 149 -2.70 -12.12 3.58
C PHE A 149 -2.57 -11.97 2.08
N THR A 150 -3.68 -11.59 1.46
CA THR A 150 -3.74 -11.20 0.05
C THR A 150 -4.72 -10.05 -0.11
N SER A 151 -4.50 -9.16 -1.08
CA SER A 151 -5.49 -8.14 -1.47
C SER A 151 -6.28 -8.55 -2.71
N ASP A 152 -6.01 -9.72 -3.26
CA ASP A 152 -6.68 -10.29 -4.42
C ASP A 152 -7.52 -11.52 -4.01
N PRO A 153 -8.63 -11.84 -4.70
CA PRO A 153 -9.41 -13.05 -4.44
C PRO A 153 -8.69 -14.29 -5.02
N LEU A 154 -7.66 -14.76 -4.32
CA LEU A 154 -6.83 -15.91 -4.72
C LEU A 154 -7.40 -17.22 -4.15
N LEU A 155 -8.54 -17.67 -4.68
CA LEU A 155 -9.29 -18.84 -4.17
C LEU A 155 -8.50 -20.14 -4.18
N GLN A 156 -7.48 -20.24 -5.04
CA GLN A 156 -6.58 -21.40 -5.12
C GLN A 156 -5.62 -21.53 -3.91
N PHE A 157 -5.49 -20.50 -3.10
CA PHE A 157 -4.66 -20.51 -1.89
C PHE A 157 -5.54 -20.39 -0.63
N GLU A 158 -6.06 -21.51 -0.15
CA GLU A 158 -7.04 -21.57 0.95
C GLU A 158 -6.60 -20.91 2.26
N ARG A 159 -5.28 -20.89 2.52
CA ARG A 159 -4.72 -20.21 3.69
C ARG A 159 -4.75 -18.68 3.59
N ALA A 160 -4.93 -18.15 2.39
CA ALA A 160 -4.85 -16.70 2.16
C ALA A 160 -6.15 -16.01 2.62
N VAL A 161 -6.01 -15.10 3.55
CA VAL A 161 -7.12 -14.26 4.04
C VAL A 161 -7.07 -12.92 3.36
N VAL A 162 -8.20 -12.48 2.78
CA VAL A 162 -8.27 -11.17 2.13
C VAL A 162 -8.14 -10.07 3.19
N ARG A 163 -7.11 -9.26 3.02
CA ARG A 163 -6.84 -8.04 3.80
C ARG A 163 -6.28 -6.97 2.87
N PHE A 164 -6.44 -5.73 3.26
CA PHE A 164 -5.99 -4.60 2.47
C PHE A 164 -4.99 -3.75 3.27
N PRO A 165 -4.01 -3.15 2.62
CA PRO A 165 -3.25 -2.07 3.22
C PRO A 165 -4.18 -0.88 3.50
N ALA A 166 -3.93 -0.17 4.59
CA ALA A 166 -4.78 0.92 5.03
C ALA A 166 -3.98 2.21 5.26
N ALA A 167 -4.51 3.32 4.74
CA ALA A 167 -3.91 4.63 4.93
C ALA A 167 -3.77 5.02 6.41
N LEU A 168 -4.70 4.60 7.27
CA LEU A 168 -4.58 4.86 8.71
C LEU A 168 -3.38 4.15 9.34
N VAL A 169 -3.05 2.95 8.88
CA VAL A 169 -1.84 2.24 9.31
C VAL A 169 -0.60 2.99 8.84
N LEU A 170 -0.55 3.42 7.58
CA LEU A 170 0.55 4.26 7.05
C LEU A 170 0.72 5.53 7.87
N ALA A 171 -0.38 6.24 8.20
CA ALA A 171 -0.32 7.46 9.00
C ALA A 171 0.25 7.23 10.41
N ARG A 172 -0.09 6.10 11.04
CA ARG A 172 0.47 5.73 12.35
C ARG A 172 1.97 5.42 12.26
N LEU A 173 2.38 4.67 11.23
CA LEU A 173 3.79 4.35 10.99
C LEU A 173 4.62 5.61 10.74
N ALA A 174 4.07 6.62 10.05
CA ALA A 174 4.76 7.89 9.81
C ALA A 174 5.09 8.69 11.08
N ARG A 175 4.49 8.36 12.22
CA ARG A 175 4.84 8.92 13.54
C ARG A 175 6.07 8.28 14.20
N GLU A 176 6.48 7.11 13.73
CA GLU A 176 7.60 6.37 14.31
C GLU A 176 8.94 7.00 13.88
N SER A 177 9.60 7.72 14.77
CA SER A 177 10.84 8.44 14.48
C SER A 177 12.02 7.56 14.08
N GLN A 178 12.00 6.29 14.47
CA GLN A 178 13.06 5.31 14.16
C GLN A 178 12.85 4.58 12.84
N ARG A 179 11.69 4.78 12.16
CA ARG A 179 11.36 4.07 10.92
C ARG A 179 11.99 4.74 9.71
N SER A 180 12.58 3.92 8.84
CA SER A 180 13.07 4.37 7.54
C SER A 180 11.93 4.45 6.52
N PHE A 181 11.91 5.53 5.74
CA PHE A 181 10.95 5.75 4.67
C PHE A 181 11.67 6.08 3.37
N SER A 182 11.05 5.73 2.23
CA SER A 182 11.51 6.22 0.94
C SER A 182 11.29 7.74 0.85
N LEU A 183 12.31 8.44 0.38
CA LEU A 183 12.28 9.89 0.14
C LEU A 183 12.07 10.17 -1.36
N PRO A 184 11.65 11.37 -1.77
CA PRO A 184 11.59 11.72 -3.19
C PRO A 184 12.96 11.52 -3.90
N LEU A 185 13.00 11.01 -5.15
CA LEU A 185 11.83 10.70 -5.98
C LEU A 185 11.16 9.37 -5.56
N LEU A 186 9.85 9.40 -5.29
CA LEU A 186 9.11 8.19 -4.95
C LEU A 186 8.81 7.36 -6.22
N GLU A 187 9.09 6.08 -6.15
CA GLU A 187 8.77 5.12 -7.21
C GLU A 187 7.89 3.98 -6.69
N PRO A 188 6.93 3.50 -7.51
CA PRO A 188 6.18 2.30 -7.17
C PRO A 188 7.09 1.07 -7.07
N ILE A 189 6.78 0.17 -6.15
CA ILE A 189 7.45 -1.14 -6.06
C ILE A 189 6.92 -2.02 -7.20
N TYR A 190 7.72 -2.18 -8.24
CA TYR A 190 7.40 -3.03 -9.37
C TYR A 190 7.93 -4.45 -9.15
N LEU A 191 7.04 -5.44 -9.30
CA LEU A 191 7.41 -6.85 -9.26
C LEU A 191 8.06 -7.33 -10.55
N ARG A 192 7.91 -6.56 -11.62
CA ARG A 192 8.47 -6.81 -12.95
C ARG A 192 8.72 -5.50 -13.66
N GLU A 193 9.67 -5.50 -14.55
CA GLU A 193 9.86 -4.37 -15.46
C GLU A 193 8.60 -4.10 -16.30
N PRO A 194 8.25 -2.82 -16.51
CA PRO A 194 7.14 -2.44 -17.37
C PRO A 194 7.35 -3.00 -18.77
N HIS A 195 6.34 -3.66 -19.33
CA HIS A 195 6.42 -4.16 -20.70
C HIS A 195 6.23 -2.99 -21.66
N ILE A 196 7.29 -2.57 -22.31
CA ILE A 196 7.21 -1.60 -23.40
C ILE A 196 6.67 -2.34 -24.64
N THR A 197 5.41 -2.10 -24.99
CA THR A 197 4.87 -2.58 -26.26
C THR A 197 5.45 -1.70 -27.35
N MET A 198 6.36 -2.23 -28.18
CA MET A 198 6.77 -1.51 -29.37
C MET A 198 5.55 -1.36 -30.30
N PRO A 199 5.26 -0.16 -30.84
CA PRO A 199 4.23 -0.02 -31.85
C PRO A 199 4.63 -0.85 -33.07
N LYS A 200 3.65 -1.59 -33.64
CA LYS A 200 3.83 -2.29 -34.92
C LYS A 200 3.85 -1.30 -36.06
#